data_07434e16d7295e25aa541f865d8a1efd
#
_entry.id   07434e16d7295e25aa541f865d8a1efd
#
_cell.length_a   1.000
_cell.length_b   1.000
_cell.length_c   1.000
_cell.angle_alpha   90.00
_cell.angle_beta   90.00
_cell.angle_gamma   90.00
#
_symmetry.space_group_name_H-M   'P 1'
#
loop_
_entity.id
_entity.type
_entity.pdbx_description
1 polymer ?
#
loop_
_entity_poly.entity_id
_entity_poly.type
_entity_poly.pdbx_seq_one_letter_code
_entity_poly.pdbx_strand_id
1 'polypeptide(L)'
;AFRCNGCLMETQLEELFLRTRSENRAALIGYLPAGFPTQQGCIDALTAMVEGGVDAVEVGYPYSDPVMDGPVIQLAAETSLRNGTGAAEVFATVEAIAKIAPTVVMTYWNPIERYGVNGFLAELKKNGGSGVITPDLTVEESERWLDASQTVGTNRIYVLAPSSSEERLRLVTAATSGFIYAASLMGVTGTRTSVSSSARELVSRIRLVSDLPIAVGLGVSTPEQAHEVAQYADGVIVGSAFIRLLQEAVTPKDGVRKVRLLAQALSRGLNRT
;
A
#
# COMPACT_ATOMS: atom_id res chain seq x y z
N ALA A 1 17.26 6.31 22.33
CA ALA A 1 18.06 5.11 22.11
C ALA A 1 17.66 4.03 23.12
N PHE A 2 16.74 3.15 22.76
CA PHE A 2 16.52 1.90 23.46
C PHE A 2 16.73 0.77 22.44
N ARG A 3 17.98 0.34 22.31
CA ARG A 3 18.30 -0.97 21.74
C ARG A 3 18.10 -1.99 22.84
N CYS A 4 17.00 -2.73 22.83
CA CYS A 4 16.90 -3.98 23.57
C CYS A 4 17.62 -5.07 22.75
N ASN A 5 18.63 -5.71 23.36
CA ASN A 5 19.27 -6.92 22.85
C ASN A 5 18.29 -8.11 22.91
N GLY A 6 17.49 -8.26 21.87
CA GLY A 6 16.73 -9.46 21.54
C GLY A 6 16.65 -9.46 20.03
N CYS A 7 17.04 -10.55 19.39
CA CYS A 7 17.03 -10.73 17.95
C CYS A 7 15.63 -10.34 17.40
N LEU A 8 15.46 -9.07 17.00
CA LEU A 8 14.29 -8.63 16.27
C LEU A 8 14.39 -9.32 14.90
N MET A 9 13.54 -10.28 14.65
CA MET A 9 13.37 -10.82 13.31
C MET A 9 12.92 -9.65 12.44
N GLU A 10 13.73 -9.28 11.44
CA GLU A 10 13.37 -8.28 10.45
C GLU A 10 12.06 -8.71 9.79
N THR A 11 11.13 -7.76 9.64
CA THR A 11 9.87 -8.04 8.97
C THR A 11 10.11 -8.14 7.46
N GLN A 12 9.26 -8.87 6.75
CA GLN A 12 9.34 -8.96 5.28
C GLN A 12 9.37 -7.58 4.59
N LEU A 13 8.72 -6.57 5.18
CA LEU A 13 8.76 -5.19 4.66
C LEU A 13 10.12 -4.53 4.90
N GLU A 14 10.75 -4.74 6.05
CA GLU A 14 12.09 -4.22 6.33
C GLU A 14 13.12 -4.85 5.40
N GLU A 15 13.10 -6.18 5.23
CA GLU A 15 13.95 -6.90 4.27
C GLU A 15 13.75 -6.38 2.83
N LEU A 16 12.50 -6.14 2.43
CA LEU A 16 12.17 -5.57 1.13
C LEU A 16 12.86 -4.23 0.91
N PHE A 17 12.68 -3.28 1.84
CA PHE A 17 13.24 -1.92 1.67
C PHE A 17 14.76 -1.89 1.80
N LEU A 18 15.37 -2.77 2.60
CA LEU A 18 16.82 -2.95 2.65
C LEU A 18 17.36 -3.46 1.32
N ARG A 19 16.70 -4.48 0.73
CA ARG A 19 17.07 -5.03 -0.58
C ARG A 19 16.98 -3.97 -1.69
N THR A 20 15.84 -3.29 -1.82
CA THR A 20 15.65 -2.29 -2.89
C THR A 20 16.61 -1.12 -2.74
N ARG A 21 16.94 -0.71 -1.52
CA ARG A 21 17.97 0.29 -1.24
C ARG A 21 19.35 -0.18 -1.68
N SER A 22 19.72 -1.45 -1.41
CA SER A 22 21.00 -2.01 -1.85
C SER A 22 21.12 -2.14 -3.37
N GLU A 23 19.97 -2.30 -4.05
CA GLU A 23 19.85 -2.33 -5.51
C GLU A 23 19.79 -0.92 -6.15
N ASN A 24 19.90 0.15 -5.35
CA ASN A 24 19.79 1.56 -5.76
C ASN A 24 18.49 1.86 -6.54
N ARG A 25 17.36 1.36 -6.06
CA ARG A 25 16.04 1.60 -6.65
C ARG A 25 14.97 1.79 -5.58
N ALA A 26 13.80 2.30 -5.99
CA ALA A 26 12.60 2.29 -5.16
C ALA A 26 11.87 0.94 -5.27
N ALA A 27 11.08 0.59 -4.26
CA ALA A 27 10.15 -0.53 -4.32
C ALA A 27 8.91 -0.18 -5.16
N LEU A 28 8.38 -1.14 -5.92
CA LEU A 28 7.08 -1.04 -6.57
C LEU A 28 6.03 -1.72 -5.70
N ILE A 29 5.02 -0.99 -5.28
CA ILE A 29 3.90 -1.50 -4.49
C ILE A 29 2.65 -1.45 -5.35
N GLY A 30 2.03 -2.62 -5.59
CA GLY A 30 0.83 -2.73 -6.43
C GLY A 30 -0.43 -2.86 -5.59
N TYR A 31 -1.44 -2.02 -5.85
CA TYR A 31 -2.73 -2.05 -5.15
C TYR A 31 -3.83 -2.64 -6.03
N LEU A 32 -4.68 -3.49 -5.43
CA LEU A 32 -5.95 -3.92 -6.02
C LEU A 32 -6.96 -4.25 -4.91
N PRO A 33 -8.25 -3.88 -5.03
CA PRO A 33 -9.28 -4.33 -4.10
C PRO A 33 -9.47 -5.84 -4.21
N ALA A 34 -9.53 -6.53 -3.08
CA ALA A 34 -9.86 -7.95 -3.03
C ALA A 34 -11.19 -8.21 -3.75
N GLY A 35 -11.30 -9.31 -4.50
CA GLY A 35 -12.51 -9.67 -5.22
C GLY A 35 -12.78 -8.89 -6.51
N PHE A 36 -11.88 -8.00 -6.96
CA PHE A 36 -12.03 -7.27 -8.21
C PHE A 36 -11.11 -7.82 -9.32
N PRO A 37 -11.60 -8.07 -10.55
CA PRO A 37 -13.01 -8.04 -10.99
C PRO A 37 -13.85 -9.23 -10.49
N THR A 38 -13.19 -10.29 -10.05
CA THR A 38 -13.72 -11.47 -9.35
C THR A 38 -12.66 -11.94 -8.35
N GLN A 39 -12.99 -12.85 -7.43
CA GLN A 39 -12.02 -13.37 -6.46
C GLN A 39 -10.79 -13.99 -7.15
N GLN A 40 -11.00 -14.91 -8.10
CA GLN A 40 -9.90 -15.53 -8.83
C GLN A 40 -9.17 -14.53 -9.75
N GLY A 41 -9.92 -13.65 -10.42
CA GLY A 41 -9.35 -12.61 -11.28
C GLY A 41 -8.48 -11.62 -10.52
N CYS A 42 -8.80 -11.32 -9.24
CA CYS A 42 -7.97 -10.53 -8.35
C CYS A 42 -6.62 -11.24 -8.07
N ILE A 43 -6.66 -12.50 -7.67
CA ILE A 43 -5.46 -13.30 -7.38
C ILE A 43 -4.58 -13.42 -8.62
N ASP A 44 -5.18 -13.70 -9.79
CA ASP A 44 -4.47 -13.80 -11.07
C ASP A 44 -3.79 -12.47 -11.44
N ALA A 45 -4.48 -11.35 -11.25
CA ALA A 45 -3.94 -10.02 -11.54
C ALA A 45 -2.81 -9.64 -10.58
N LEU A 46 -2.97 -9.88 -9.27
CA LEU A 46 -1.93 -9.62 -8.27
C LEU A 46 -0.69 -10.50 -8.51
N THR A 47 -0.89 -11.77 -8.85
CA THR A 47 0.19 -12.68 -9.24
C THR A 47 0.94 -12.14 -10.46
N ALA A 48 0.21 -11.69 -11.48
CA ALA A 48 0.79 -11.10 -12.68
C ALA A 48 1.55 -9.79 -12.40
N MET A 49 1.10 -8.98 -11.42
CA MET A 49 1.85 -7.80 -10.95
C MET A 49 3.20 -8.22 -10.36
N VAL A 50 3.22 -9.22 -9.48
CA VAL A 50 4.46 -9.72 -8.86
C VAL A 50 5.41 -10.29 -9.90
N GLU A 51 4.91 -11.12 -10.84
CA GLU A 51 5.69 -11.63 -11.97
C GLU A 51 6.21 -10.53 -12.89
N GLY A 52 5.54 -9.39 -12.91
CA GLY A 52 5.94 -8.18 -13.63
C GLY A 52 6.94 -7.30 -12.87
N GLY A 53 7.30 -7.62 -11.64
CA GLY A 53 8.30 -6.88 -10.86
C GLY A 53 7.71 -5.97 -9.78
N VAL A 54 6.45 -6.19 -9.37
CA VAL A 54 5.92 -5.59 -8.13
C VAL A 54 6.59 -6.28 -6.94
N ASP A 55 7.14 -5.50 -6.03
CA ASP A 55 7.93 -5.94 -4.89
C ASP A 55 7.08 -6.25 -3.66
N ALA A 56 5.97 -5.53 -3.47
CA ALA A 56 4.98 -5.75 -2.42
C ALA A 56 3.57 -5.49 -2.93
N VAL A 57 2.61 -6.13 -2.31
CA VAL A 57 1.19 -6.01 -2.70
C VAL A 57 0.39 -5.38 -1.58
N GLU A 58 -0.47 -4.44 -1.96
CA GLU A 58 -1.47 -3.81 -1.12
C GLU A 58 -2.85 -4.34 -1.52
N VAL A 59 -3.42 -5.19 -0.69
CA VAL A 59 -4.77 -5.74 -0.87
C VAL A 59 -5.78 -4.79 -0.24
N GLY A 60 -6.62 -4.18 -1.06
CA GLY A 60 -7.69 -3.30 -0.58
C GLY A 60 -8.85 -4.10 0.02
N TYR A 61 -9.26 -3.77 1.24
CA TYR A 61 -10.51 -4.26 1.80
C TYR A 61 -11.66 -3.42 1.24
N PRO A 62 -12.57 -3.98 0.42
CA PRO A 62 -13.64 -3.19 -0.19
C PRO A 62 -14.57 -2.61 0.89
N TYR A 63 -14.84 -1.32 0.80
CA TYR A 63 -15.67 -0.60 1.77
C TYR A 63 -16.72 0.26 1.09
N SER A 64 -17.92 0.34 1.69
CA SER A 64 -19.07 1.04 1.10
C SER A 64 -18.97 2.57 1.18
N ASP A 65 -18.22 3.09 2.16
CA ASP A 65 -18.18 4.52 2.49
C ASP A 65 -16.74 5.07 2.47
N PRO A 66 -16.00 4.93 1.35
CA PRO A 66 -14.61 5.35 1.28
C PRO A 66 -14.47 6.87 1.31
N VAL A 67 -13.52 7.39 2.12
CA VAL A 67 -13.27 8.83 2.25
C VAL A 67 -12.03 9.29 1.48
N MET A 68 -11.16 8.37 1.05
CA MET A 68 -9.90 8.69 0.37
C MET A 68 -9.78 8.12 -1.05
N ASP A 69 -10.64 7.18 -1.42
CA ASP A 69 -10.53 6.50 -2.70
C ASP A 69 -11.01 7.38 -3.85
N GLY A 70 -10.25 7.42 -4.93
CA GLY A 70 -10.68 8.04 -6.17
C GLY A 70 -11.75 7.20 -6.90
N PRO A 71 -12.46 7.78 -7.89
CA PRO A 71 -13.62 7.15 -8.54
C PRO A 71 -13.30 5.78 -9.18
N VAL A 72 -12.10 5.58 -9.68
CA VAL A 72 -11.65 4.28 -10.26
C VAL A 72 -11.60 3.19 -9.19
N ILE A 73 -11.06 3.53 -8.01
CA ILE A 73 -10.95 2.61 -6.88
C ILE A 73 -12.34 2.34 -6.29
N GLN A 74 -13.16 3.39 -6.13
CA GLN A 74 -14.54 3.26 -5.64
C GLN A 74 -15.36 2.28 -6.50
N LEU A 75 -15.32 2.43 -7.83
CA LEU A 75 -16.06 1.54 -8.75
C LEU A 75 -15.57 0.09 -8.66
N ALA A 76 -14.27 -0.12 -8.50
CA ALA A 76 -13.71 -1.46 -8.30
C ALA A 76 -14.12 -2.07 -6.95
N ALA A 77 -14.10 -1.28 -5.86
CA ALA A 77 -14.55 -1.69 -4.54
C ALA A 77 -16.06 -2.02 -4.53
N GLU A 78 -16.90 -1.21 -5.18
CA GLU A 78 -18.32 -1.52 -5.36
C GLU A 78 -18.54 -2.84 -6.11
N THR A 79 -17.75 -3.10 -7.15
CA THR A 79 -17.82 -4.36 -7.89
C THR A 79 -17.47 -5.54 -6.98
N SER A 80 -16.42 -5.42 -6.17
CA SER A 80 -16.05 -6.43 -5.18
C SER A 80 -17.16 -6.68 -4.16
N LEU A 81 -17.78 -5.62 -3.63
CA LEU A 81 -18.90 -5.73 -2.68
C LEU A 81 -20.12 -6.42 -3.32
N ARG A 82 -20.46 -6.08 -4.56
CA ARG A 82 -21.53 -6.76 -5.31
C ARG A 82 -21.24 -8.24 -5.55
N ASN A 83 -19.98 -8.61 -5.67
CA ASN A 83 -19.52 -10.00 -5.78
C ASN A 83 -19.54 -10.75 -4.42
N GLY A 84 -19.93 -10.08 -3.33
CA GLY A 84 -19.99 -10.66 -1.98
C GLY A 84 -18.64 -10.70 -1.25
N THR A 85 -17.65 -9.93 -1.69
CA THR A 85 -16.34 -9.89 -1.04
C THR A 85 -16.43 -9.30 0.37
N GLY A 86 -16.01 -10.06 1.35
CA GLY A 86 -15.90 -9.67 2.75
C GLY A 86 -14.54 -10.04 3.33
N ALA A 87 -14.45 -10.14 4.64
CA ALA A 87 -13.20 -10.44 5.35
C ALA A 87 -12.56 -11.78 4.90
N ALA A 88 -13.39 -12.80 4.68
CA ALA A 88 -12.90 -14.13 4.27
C ALA A 88 -12.17 -14.07 2.91
N GLU A 89 -12.74 -13.37 1.93
CA GLU A 89 -12.15 -13.21 0.61
C GLU A 89 -10.88 -12.34 0.64
N VAL A 90 -10.86 -11.31 1.51
CA VAL A 90 -9.66 -10.49 1.74
C VAL A 90 -8.53 -11.35 2.29
N PHE A 91 -8.78 -12.13 3.34
CA PHE A 91 -7.76 -13.00 3.94
C PHE A 91 -7.32 -14.12 3.00
N ALA A 92 -8.23 -14.70 2.21
CA ALA A 92 -7.89 -15.69 1.17
C ALA A 92 -6.99 -15.07 0.08
N THR A 93 -7.24 -13.81 -0.30
CA THR A 93 -6.36 -13.07 -1.23
C THR A 93 -4.97 -12.86 -0.61
N VAL A 94 -4.92 -12.43 0.66
CA VAL A 94 -3.66 -12.26 1.39
C VAL A 94 -2.90 -13.58 1.45
N GLU A 95 -3.55 -14.70 1.82
CA GLU A 95 -2.92 -16.03 1.88
C GLU A 95 -2.31 -16.47 0.55
N ALA A 96 -3.01 -16.20 -0.55
CA ALA A 96 -2.51 -16.55 -1.87
C ALA A 96 -1.26 -15.75 -2.25
N ILE A 97 -1.27 -14.44 -2.00
CA ILE A 97 -0.23 -13.51 -2.45
C ILE A 97 0.97 -13.44 -1.49
N ALA A 98 0.76 -13.58 -0.19
CA ALA A 98 1.84 -13.59 0.80
C ALA A 98 2.86 -14.72 0.61
N LYS A 99 2.52 -15.75 -0.17
CA LYS A 99 3.45 -16.83 -0.57
C LYS A 99 4.50 -16.39 -1.60
N ILE A 100 4.25 -15.28 -2.30
CA ILE A 100 5.09 -14.82 -3.41
C ILE A 100 5.62 -13.39 -3.25
N ALA A 101 5.00 -12.56 -2.41
CA ALA A 101 5.45 -11.20 -2.12
C ALA A 101 4.96 -10.73 -0.74
N PRO A 102 5.70 -9.83 -0.06
CA PRO A 102 5.21 -9.12 1.11
C PRO A 102 3.85 -8.49 0.81
N THR A 103 2.86 -8.78 1.66
CA THR A 103 1.47 -8.37 1.43
C THR A 103 0.93 -7.60 2.62
N VAL A 104 0.40 -6.42 2.38
CA VAL A 104 -0.30 -5.60 3.37
C VAL A 104 -1.77 -5.45 3.01
N VAL A 105 -2.61 -5.19 4.00
CA VAL A 105 -4.03 -4.87 3.77
C VAL A 105 -4.24 -3.37 3.96
N MET A 106 -4.84 -2.71 2.97
CA MET A 106 -5.37 -1.36 3.15
C MET A 106 -6.85 -1.44 3.48
N THR A 107 -7.23 -0.90 4.62
CA THR A 107 -8.63 -0.89 5.09
C THR A 107 -8.93 0.33 5.93
N TYR A 108 -10.17 0.78 5.88
CA TYR A 108 -10.70 1.75 6.82
C TYR A 108 -10.87 1.13 8.21
N TRP A 109 -10.97 1.97 9.24
CA TRP A 109 -11.03 1.49 10.62
C TRP A 109 -12.30 0.69 10.95
N ASN A 110 -13.44 1.11 10.41
CA ASN A 110 -14.73 0.44 10.70
C ASN A 110 -14.74 -1.08 10.37
N PRO A 111 -14.24 -1.59 9.24
CA PRO A 111 -14.10 -3.03 9.01
C PRO A 111 -13.28 -3.76 10.09
N ILE A 112 -12.18 -3.18 10.55
CA ILE A 112 -11.35 -3.76 11.64
C ILE A 112 -12.11 -3.80 12.95
N GLU A 113 -12.75 -2.69 13.31
CA GLU A 113 -13.52 -2.57 14.54
C GLU A 113 -14.68 -3.58 14.59
N ARG A 114 -15.41 -3.73 13.47
CA ARG A 114 -16.51 -4.70 13.36
C ARG A 114 -16.04 -6.16 13.38
N TYR A 115 -14.89 -6.48 12.84
CA TYR A 115 -14.29 -7.81 12.88
C TYR A 115 -13.76 -8.12 14.29
N GLY A 116 -13.35 -7.10 15.01
CA GLY A 116 -12.63 -7.15 16.28
C GLY A 116 -11.10 -7.11 16.05
N VAL A 117 -10.46 -6.09 16.63
CA VAL A 117 -9.03 -5.75 16.41
C VAL A 117 -8.10 -6.95 16.54
N ASN A 118 -8.20 -7.69 17.65
CA ASN A 118 -7.34 -8.84 17.91
C ASN A 118 -7.60 -9.99 16.93
N GLY A 119 -8.88 -10.26 16.61
CA GLY A 119 -9.27 -11.29 15.65
C GLY A 119 -8.77 -10.97 14.25
N PHE A 120 -8.89 -9.71 13.81
CA PHE A 120 -8.41 -9.26 12.51
C PHE A 120 -6.90 -9.44 12.37
N LEU A 121 -6.13 -9.00 13.36
CA LEU A 121 -4.67 -9.12 13.35
C LEU A 121 -4.20 -10.57 13.41
N ALA A 122 -4.85 -11.40 14.22
CA ALA A 122 -4.54 -12.83 14.31
C ALA A 122 -4.80 -13.54 12.98
N GLU A 123 -5.93 -13.26 12.33
CA GLU A 123 -6.27 -13.85 11.02
C GLU A 123 -5.35 -13.33 9.92
N LEU A 124 -5.04 -12.02 9.91
CA LEU A 124 -4.07 -11.44 8.99
C LEU A 124 -2.70 -12.13 9.09
N LYS A 125 -2.19 -12.27 10.31
CA LYS A 125 -0.89 -12.92 10.57
C LYS A 125 -0.88 -14.39 10.15
N LYS A 126 -1.94 -15.13 10.47
CA LYS A 126 -2.13 -16.53 10.09
C LYS A 126 -2.06 -16.71 8.56
N ASN A 127 -2.60 -15.77 7.81
CA ASN A 127 -2.59 -15.77 6.34
C ASN A 127 -1.33 -15.11 5.73
N GLY A 128 -0.30 -14.81 6.54
CA GLY A 128 0.99 -14.31 6.08
C GLY A 128 1.05 -12.81 5.79
N GLY A 129 0.01 -12.05 6.17
CA GLY A 129 0.01 -10.60 6.00
C GLY A 129 1.07 -9.92 6.85
N SER A 130 1.77 -8.95 6.25
CA SER A 130 2.93 -8.26 6.83
C SER A 130 2.57 -6.96 7.54
N GLY A 131 1.42 -6.37 7.25
CA GLY A 131 1.02 -5.08 7.82
C GLY A 131 -0.37 -4.63 7.40
N VAL A 132 -0.79 -3.52 7.98
CA VAL A 132 -2.07 -2.86 7.68
C VAL A 132 -1.87 -1.36 7.49
N ILE A 133 -2.47 -0.83 6.44
CA ILE A 133 -2.59 0.60 6.16
C ILE A 133 -3.98 1.05 6.61
N THR A 134 -4.02 2.00 7.55
CA THR A 134 -5.28 2.57 8.09
C THR A 134 -5.31 4.08 7.79
N PRO A 135 -5.97 4.50 6.69
CA PRO A 135 -5.93 5.89 6.25
C PRO A 135 -6.77 6.85 7.10
N ASP A 136 -7.76 6.33 7.82
CA ASP A 136 -8.74 7.10 8.61
C ASP A 136 -8.56 6.95 10.13
N LEU A 137 -7.65 6.08 10.59
CA LEU A 137 -7.34 5.94 12.01
C LEU A 137 -6.30 6.98 12.42
N THR A 138 -6.63 7.84 13.37
CA THR A 138 -5.69 8.78 13.96
C THR A 138 -4.85 8.13 15.06
N VAL A 139 -3.64 8.64 15.29
CA VAL A 139 -2.76 8.09 16.33
C VAL A 139 -3.38 8.23 17.71
N GLU A 140 -4.11 9.32 17.95
CA GLU A 140 -4.80 9.61 19.21
C GLU A 140 -5.87 8.58 19.55
N GLU A 141 -6.51 7.99 18.55
CA GLU A 141 -7.55 6.96 18.71
C GLU A 141 -7.00 5.53 18.57
N SER A 142 -5.68 5.37 18.44
CA SER A 142 -5.08 4.09 18.03
C SER A 142 -4.47 3.28 19.18
N GLU A 143 -4.70 3.60 20.46
CA GLU A 143 -4.08 2.90 21.59
C GLU A 143 -4.26 1.37 21.52
N ARG A 144 -5.50 0.90 21.39
CA ARG A 144 -5.82 -0.54 21.23
C ARG A 144 -5.15 -1.16 20.00
N TRP A 145 -5.05 -0.39 18.92
CA TRP A 145 -4.42 -0.83 17.69
C TRP A 145 -2.91 -0.98 17.84
N LEU A 146 -2.25 -0.02 18.49
CA LEU A 146 -0.82 -0.04 18.79
C LEU A 146 -0.45 -1.28 19.62
N ASP A 147 -1.15 -1.50 20.71
CA ASP A 147 -0.90 -2.63 21.61
C ASP A 147 -1.13 -3.98 20.93
N ALA A 148 -2.25 -4.14 20.25
CA ALA A 148 -2.61 -5.39 19.58
C ALA A 148 -1.65 -5.71 18.44
N SER A 149 -1.30 -4.73 17.59
CA SER A 149 -0.40 -4.92 16.46
C SER A 149 1.04 -5.19 16.90
N GLN A 150 1.48 -4.58 17.99
CA GLN A 150 2.79 -4.86 18.59
C GLN A 150 2.85 -6.29 19.15
N THR A 151 1.79 -6.73 19.82
CA THR A 151 1.69 -8.09 20.38
C THR A 151 1.76 -9.16 19.29
N VAL A 152 1.10 -8.93 18.15
CA VAL A 152 1.08 -9.88 17.01
C VAL A 152 2.33 -9.74 16.13
N GLY A 153 3.06 -8.65 16.22
CA GLY A 153 4.21 -8.33 15.35
C GLY A 153 3.77 -7.99 13.91
N THR A 154 2.70 -7.21 13.77
CA THR A 154 2.17 -6.74 12.49
C THR A 154 2.52 -5.27 12.29
N ASN A 155 3.00 -4.90 11.10
CA ASN A 155 3.32 -3.52 10.81
C ASN A 155 2.06 -2.63 10.74
N ARG A 156 2.21 -1.41 11.26
CA ARG A 156 1.20 -0.34 11.25
C ARG A 156 1.65 0.75 10.31
N ILE A 157 0.92 0.96 9.24
CA ILE A 157 1.27 1.92 8.21
C ILE A 157 0.24 3.04 8.26
N TYR A 158 0.67 4.22 8.74
CA TYR A 158 -0.17 5.40 8.74
C TYR A 158 0.08 6.27 7.52
N VAL A 159 -0.94 7.06 7.19
CA VAL A 159 -0.93 7.94 6.01
C VAL A 159 -0.65 9.37 6.43
N LEU A 160 0.30 10.01 5.75
CA LEU A 160 0.61 11.42 5.89
C LEU A 160 0.29 12.17 4.59
N ALA A 161 -0.21 13.38 4.73
CA ALA A 161 -0.60 14.25 3.63
C ALA A 161 0.25 15.55 3.62
N PRO A 162 0.35 16.27 2.49
CA PRO A 162 1.07 17.55 2.42
C PRO A 162 0.60 18.59 3.43
N SER A 163 -0.67 18.52 3.84
CA SER A 163 -1.27 19.41 4.86
C SER A 163 -0.88 19.04 6.30
N SER A 164 -0.17 17.93 6.53
CA SER A 164 0.23 17.52 7.89
C SER A 164 1.24 18.49 8.48
N SER A 165 0.99 18.95 9.73
CA SER A 165 1.91 19.81 10.47
C SER A 165 3.17 19.07 10.90
N GLU A 166 4.23 19.79 11.27
CA GLU A 166 5.49 19.20 11.77
C GLU A 166 5.28 18.36 13.05
N GLU A 167 4.41 18.80 13.92
CA GLU A 167 4.02 18.04 15.13
C GLU A 167 3.34 16.72 14.72
N ARG A 168 2.42 16.79 13.73
CA ARG A 168 1.74 15.62 13.20
C ARG A 168 2.70 14.64 12.55
N LEU A 169 3.70 15.14 11.81
CA LEU A 169 4.73 14.28 11.20
C LEU A 169 5.47 13.50 12.30
N ARG A 170 5.92 14.15 13.38
CA ARG A 170 6.62 13.47 14.49
C ARG A 170 5.74 12.44 15.18
N LEU A 171 4.49 12.79 15.49
CA LEU A 171 3.56 11.90 16.18
C LEU A 171 3.27 10.64 15.35
N VAL A 172 2.92 10.83 14.09
CA VAL A 172 2.53 9.72 13.20
C VAL A 172 3.71 8.83 12.85
N THR A 173 4.89 9.41 12.58
CA THR A 173 6.07 8.61 12.26
C THR A 173 6.55 7.78 13.45
N ALA A 174 6.39 8.27 14.68
CA ALA A 174 6.70 7.52 15.90
C ALA A 174 5.77 6.31 16.14
N ALA A 175 4.53 6.38 15.67
CA ALA A 175 3.54 5.30 15.76
C ALA A 175 3.60 4.31 14.59
N THR A 176 4.24 4.71 13.48
CA THR A 176 4.35 3.90 12.25
C THR A 176 5.43 2.82 12.38
N SER A 177 5.20 1.67 11.73
CA SER A 177 6.22 0.64 11.49
C SER A 177 6.11 0.10 10.06
N GLY A 178 7.18 -0.51 9.55
CA GLY A 178 7.28 -0.95 8.16
C GLY A 178 7.66 0.21 7.23
N PHE A 179 6.71 1.01 6.81
CA PHE A 179 6.95 2.21 6.00
C PHE A 179 5.91 3.30 6.28
N ILE A 180 6.21 4.54 5.86
CA ILE A 180 5.30 5.68 5.93
C ILE A 180 4.62 5.83 4.57
N TYR A 181 3.29 5.87 4.55
CA TYR A 181 2.53 6.16 3.34
C TYR A 181 2.41 7.68 3.17
N ALA A 182 3.12 8.24 2.22
CA ALA A 182 2.97 9.64 1.83
C ALA A 182 1.92 9.77 0.72
N ALA A 183 0.69 10.11 1.09
CA ALA A 183 -0.37 10.35 0.14
C ALA A 183 -0.24 11.75 -0.44
N SER A 184 -0.24 11.87 -1.75
CA SER A 184 -0.46 13.13 -2.43
C SER A 184 -1.79 13.07 -3.15
N LEU A 185 -2.76 13.81 -2.66
CA LEU A 185 -4.03 13.96 -3.34
C LEU A 185 -3.80 14.74 -4.63
N MET A 186 -4.13 14.16 -5.76
CA MET A 186 -4.31 14.92 -6.98
C MET A 186 -5.51 15.86 -6.75
N GLY A 187 -5.23 17.04 -6.22
CA GLY A 187 -6.24 18.07 -6.03
C GLY A 187 -6.91 18.42 -7.36
N VAL A 188 -8.22 18.68 -7.29
CA VAL A 188 -9.10 19.00 -8.43
C VAL A 188 -8.63 20.26 -9.20
N THR A 189 -7.59 20.98 -8.71
CA THR A 189 -7.14 22.29 -9.19
C THR A 189 -5.64 22.37 -9.51
N GLY A 190 -4.85 21.30 -9.35
CA GLY A 190 -3.39 21.35 -9.57
C GLY A 190 -2.94 20.80 -10.92
N THR A 191 -1.98 21.46 -11.57
CA THR A 191 -1.25 20.91 -12.72
C THR A 191 -0.40 19.71 -12.26
N ARG A 192 -0.07 18.76 -13.16
CA ARG A 192 0.79 17.58 -12.84
C ARG A 192 2.10 17.96 -12.13
N THR A 193 2.69 19.08 -12.49
CA THR A 193 3.92 19.62 -11.89
C THR A 193 3.75 20.07 -10.44
N SER A 194 2.59 20.61 -10.06
CA SER A 194 2.34 21.05 -8.67
C SER A 194 2.12 19.88 -7.70
N VAL A 195 1.60 18.75 -8.19
CA VAL A 195 1.35 17.55 -7.36
C VAL A 195 2.65 16.81 -7.04
N SER A 196 3.54 16.67 -8.02
CA SER A 196 4.86 16.07 -7.82
C SER A 196 5.73 16.89 -6.86
N SER A 197 5.66 18.23 -6.92
CA SER A 197 6.41 19.10 -6.00
C SER A 197 5.92 18.97 -4.56
N SER A 198 4.60 18.90 -4.31
CA SER A 198 4.05 18.77 -2.96
C SER A 198 4.38 17.41 -2.31
N ALA A 199 4.45 16.34 -3.10
CA ALA A 199 4.87 15.03 -2.59
C ALA A 199 6.35 15.01 -2.23
N ARG A 200 7.21 15.59 -3.08
CA ARG A 200 8.64 15.73 -2.82
C ARG A 200 8.90 16.55 -1.54
N GLU A 201 8.17 17.65 -1.38
CA GLU A 201 8.25 18.47 -0.17
C GLU A 201 7.82 17.69 1.07
N LEU A 202 6.69 16.95 1.02
CA LEU A 202 6.24 16.11 2.12
C LEU A 202 7.31 15.07 2.49
N VAL A 203 7.87 14.35 1.51
CA VAL A 203 8.93 13.36 1.74
C VAL A 203 10.15 14.02 2.39
N SER A 204 10.57 15.21 1.93
CA SER A 204 11.69 15.95 2.52
C SER A 204 11.42 16.31 3.99
N ARG A 205 10.21 16.74 4.32
CA ARG A 205 9.81 17.05 5.70
C ARG A 205 9.78 15.80 6.59
N ILE A 206 9.26 14.67 6.08
CA ILE A 206 9.24 13.40 6.82
C ILE A 206 10.67 12.94 7.12
N ARG A 207 11.61 13.06 6.17
CA ARG A 207 13.03 12.69 6.34
C ARG A 207 13.72 13.45 7.48
N LEU A 208 13.25 14.65 7.86
CA LEU A 208 13.80 15.40 8.99
C LEU A 208 13.44 14.80 10.35
N VAL A 209 12.42 13.93 10.41
CA VAL A 209 11.88 13.41 11.67
C VAL A 209 11.82 11.87 11.74
N SER A 210 12.14 11.16 10.65
CA SER A 210 12.07 9.69 10.60
C SER A 210 13.03 9.09 9.57
N ASP A 211 13.63 7.94 9.94
CA ASP A 211 14.46 7.10 9.06
C ASP A 211 13.67 5.97 8.39
N LEU A 212 12.39 5.82 8.70
CA LEU A 212 11.54 4.81 8.08
C LEU A 212 11.48 4.99 6.56
N PRO A 213 11.35 3.89 5.79
CA PRO A 213 11.08 3.98 4.36
C PRO A 213 9.80 4.78 4.09
N ILE A 214 9.81 5.54 3.01
CA ILE A 214 8.65 6.36 2.60
C ILE A 214 8.18 5.89 1.23
N ALA A 215 6.93 5.43 1.16
CA ALA A 215 6.28 5.06 -0.10
C ALA A 215 5.25 6.13 -0.49
N VAL A 216 5.24 6.50 -1.76
CA VAL A 216 4.42 7.61 -2.28
C VAL A 216 3.32 7.09 -3.20
N GLY A 217 2.08 7.47 -2.90
CA GLY A 217 0.90 7.22 -3.72
C GLY A 217 0.41 8.51 -4.41
N LEU A 218 0.61 8.60 -5.73
CA LEU A 218 0.37 9.82 -6.54
C LEU A 218 -0.51 9.59 -7.78
N GLY A 219 -1.08 8.39 -7.95
CA GLY A 219 -1.73 8.06 -9.21
C GLY A 219 -0.74 7.88 -10.36
N VAL A 220 0.46 7.40 -10.08
CA VAL A 220 1.48 7.00 -11.06
C VAL A 220 0.90 6.00 -12.04
N SER A 221 1.13 6.20 -13.32
CA SER A 221 0.59 5.37 -14.40
C SER A 221 1.59 5.08 -15.53
N THR A 222 2.74 5.76 -15.53
CA THR A 222 3.80 5.58 -16.55
C THR A 222 5.17 5.34 -15.93
N PRO A 223 6.10 4.69 -16.64
CA PRO A 223 7.48 4.49 -16.18
C PRO A 223 8.22 5.79 -15.85
N GLU A 224 7.97 6.85 -16.61
CA GLU A 224 8.60 8.17 -16.40
C GLU A 224 8.14 8.79 -15.08
N GLN A 225 6.85 8.68 -14.77
CA GLN A 225 6.31 9.12 -13.47
C GLN A 225 6.85 8.27 -12.31
N ALA A 226 6.97 6.95 -12.51
CA ALA A 226 7.57 6.06 -11.52
C ALA A 226 9.04 6.44 -11.28
N HIS A 227 9.80 6.73 -12.34
CA HIS A 227 11.19 7.19 -12.26
C HIS A 227 11.32 8.50 -11.48
N GLU A 228 10.47 9.48 -11.79
CA GLU A 228 10.49 10.77 -11.07
C GLU A 228 10.27 10.58 -9.56
N VAL A 229 9.31 9.75 -9.15
CA VAL A 229 9.03 9.48 -7.74
C VAL A 229 10.17 8.69 -7.09
N ALA A 230 10.76 7.72 -7.79
CA ALA A 230 11.87 6.90 -7.30
C ALA A 230 13.12 7.73 -6.92
N GLN A 231 13.30 8.92 -7.50
CA GLN A 231 14.45 9.79 -7.17
C GLN A 231 14.39 10.35 -5.73
N TYR A 232 13.23 10.36 -5.08
CA TYR A 232 13.10 10.95 -3.74
C TYR A 232 12.35 10.05 -2.72
N ALA A 233 11.62 9.03 -3.17
CA ALA A 233 10.88 8.11 -2.32
C ALA A 233 11.51 6.71 -2.30
N ASP A 234 11.28 5.92 -1.25
CA ASP A 234 11.77 4.53 -1.15
C ASP A 234 10.81 3.53 -1.80
N GLY A 235 9.54 3.94 -2.01
CA GLY A 235 8.54 3.13 -2.69
C GLY A 235 7.60 3.96 -3.54
N VAL A 236 7.07 3.36 -4.60
CA VAL A 236 6.07 3.92 -5.50
C VAL A 236 4.84 3.03 -5.46
N ILE A 237 3.69 3.60 -5.05
CA ILE A 237 2.43 2.87 -4.93
C ILE A 237 1.57 3.15 -6.17
N VAL A 238 1.12 2.09 -6.82
CA VAL A 238 0.32 2.14 -8.05
C VAL A 238 -0.94 1.29 -7.89
N GLY A 239 -2.10 1.92 -8.02
CA GLY A 239 -3.40 1.24 -7.91
C GLY A 239 -4.28 1.48 -9.12
N SER A 240 -4.80 2.70 -9.29
CA SER A 240 -5.79 3.03 -10.32
C SER A 240 -5.38 2.69 -11.76
N ALA A 241 -4.09 2.70 -12.07
CA ALA A 241 -3.58 2.31 -13.38
C ALA A 241 -3.81 0.81 -13.66
N PHE A 242 -3.55 -0.06 -12.69
CA PHE A 242 -3.84 -1.50 -12.80
C PHE A 242 -5.33 -1.79 -12.87
N ILE A 243 -6.13 -1.10 -12.05
CA ILE A 243 -7.59 -1.24 -12.04
C ILE A 243 -8.18 -0.90 -13.40
N ARG A 244 -7.76 0.22 -14.02
CA ARG A 244 -8.25 0.62 -15.35
C ARG A 244 -7.97 -0.44 -16.41
N LEU A 245 -6.79 -1.03 -16.42
CA LEU A 245 -6.46 -2.09 -17.38
C LEU A 245 -7.37 -3.30 -17.25
N LEU A 246 -7.79 -3.64 -16.03
CA LEU A 246 -8.75 -4.73 -15.80
C LEU A 246 -10.18 -4.33 -16.19
N GLN A 247 -10.58 -3.08 -15.94
CA GLN A 247 -11.89 -2.55 -16.33
C GLN A 247 -12.06 -2.46 -17.85
N GLU A 248 -10.99 -2.08 -18.58
CA GLU A 248 -10.98 -1.88 -20.02
C GLU A 248 -10.62 -3.14 -20.82
N ALA A 249 -10.35 -4.24 -20.14
CA ALA A 249 -9.96 -5.48 -20.80
C ALA A 249 -11.12 -6.14 -21.51
N VAL A 250 -10.87 -6.61 -22.73
CA VAL A 250 -11.89 -7.35 -23.53
C VAL A 250 -12.14 -8.75 -22.94
N THR A 251 -11.10 -9.36 -22.37
CA THR A 251 -11.19 -10.65 -21.69
C THR A 251 -10.38 -10.63 -20.40
N PRO A 252 -10.69 -11.48 -19.40
CA PRO A 252 -9.91 -11.58 -18.17
C PRO A 252 -8.42 -11.86 -18.43
N LYS A 253 -8.09 -12.74 -19.39
CA LYS A 253 -6.70 -13.06 -19.78
C LYS A 253 -5.97 -11.85 -20.37
N ASP A 254 -6.67 -11.03 -21.17
CA ASP A 254 -6.09 -9.80 -21.72
C ASP A 254 -5.79 -8.79 -20.61
N GLY A 255 -6.68 -8.65 -19.63
CA GLY A 255 -6.48 -7.79 -18.46
C GLY A 255 -5.26 -8.19 -17.64
N VAL A 256 -5.15 -9.46 -17.28
CA VAL A 256 -4.00 -10.01 -16.54
C VAL A 256 -2.68 -9.80 -17.31
N ARG A 257 -2.68 -10.05 -18.64
CA ARG A 257 -1.52 -9.78 -19.49
C ARG A 257 -1.11 -8.30 -19.49
N LYS A 258 -2.08 -7.39 -19.63
CA LYS A 258 -1.83 -5.94 -19.63
C LYS A 258 -1.27 -5.46 -18.27
N VAL A 259 -1.81 -5.98 -17.17
CA VAL A 259 -1.34 -5.69 -15.82
C VAL A 259 0.13 -6.11 -15.66
N ARG A 260 0.51 -7.31 -16.09
CA ARG A 260 1.91 -7.78 -16.08
C ARG A 260 2.83 -6.85 -16.87
N LEU A 261 2.42 -6.47 -18.08
CA LEU A 261 3.22 -5.59 -18.94
C LEU A 261 3.40 -4.20 -18.32
N LEU A 262 2.37 -3.64 -17.70
CA LEU A 262 2.48 -2.37 -16.98
C LEU A 262 3.43 -2.49 -15.80
N ALA A 263 3.32 -3.56 -15.00
CA ALA A 263 4.21 -3.81 -13.88
C ALA A 263 5.68 -3.89 -14.33
N GLN A 264 5.97 -4.61 -15.42
CA GLN A 264 7.31 -4.68 -16.02
C GLN A 264 7.82 -3.32 -16.49
N ALA A 265 6.97 -2.52 -17.11
CA ALA A 265 7.34 -1.19 -17.56
C ALA A 265 7.65 -0.25 -16.37
N LEU A 266 6.78 -0.25 -15.34
CA LEU A 266 6.97 0.55 -14.13
C LEU A 266 8.23 0.14 -13.37
N SER A 267 8.46 -1.16 -13.18
CA SER A 267 9.63 -1.69 -12.47
C SER A 267 10.96 -1.21 -13.09
N ARG A 268 11.04 -1.13 -14.42
CA ARG A 268 12.22 -0.58 -15.12
C ARG A 268 12.47 0.91 -14.83
N GLY A 269 11.43 1.66 -14.50
CA GLY A 269 11.53 3.08 -14.18
C GLY A 269 12.03 3.37 -12.76
N LEU A 270 12.17 2.37 -11.89
CA LEU A 270 12.43 2.60 -10.46
C LEU A 270 13.90 2.77 -10.10
N ASN A 271 14.83 2.58 -11.02
CA ASN A 271 16.26 2.79 -10.80
C ASN A 271 16.55 4.26 -10.52
N ARG A 272 17.40 4.51 -9.52
CA ARG A 272 17.90 5.85 -9.21
C ARG A 272 19.12 6.16 -10.05
N THR A 273 19.18 7.39 -10.53
CA THR A 273 20.34 7.92 -11.28
C THR A 273 21.34 8.59 -10.34
#